data_e20a192ed0b091a7f287fafdfefba6ea
#
_entry.id   e20a192ed0b091a7f287fafdfefba6ea
#
_cell.length_a   1.000
_cell.length_b   1.000
_cell.length_c   1.000
_cell.angle_alpha   90.00
_cell.angle_beta   90.00
_cell.angle_gamma   90.00
#
_symmetry.space_group_name_H-M   'P 1'
#
loop_
_entity.id
_entity.type
_entity.pdbx_description
1 polymer ?
#
loop_
_entity_poly.entity_id
_entity_poly.type
_entity_poly.pdbx_seq_one_letter_code
_entity_poly.pdbx_strand_id
1 'polypeptide(L)'
;MASRFNSKLDVQPKVWDGKAGKAAGRSSEATRINRLLDDINASLNTIYHELQRRDNYVTAEKVKNEFLGHSENHDTILNLFQKHNDDVKQLVGISKTIATYRKYEVTRRHLAEFIQSKYNLSDISIKEITPMFITDFELYLRTTCKCGFNTTAKFMQFFKRIILIARNNGILIGDPFANYKIRLEKVDRGYLSEDEIKIILKKKMVSERLEQVRDVFIFSCFSGLAY
;
A
#
# COMPACT_ATOMS: atom_id res chain seq x y z
N MET A 1 -26.09 -17.56 -6.02
CA MET A 1 -25.28 -18.81 -6.05
C MET A 1 -24.94 -19.23 -4.63
N ALA A 2 -25.02 -20.54 -4.32
CA ALA A 2 -24.59 -21.06 -3.02
C ALA A 2 -23.07 -21.20 -3.00
N SER A 3 -22.41 -20.79 -1.91
CA SER A 3 -20.97 -20.98 -1.70
C SER A 3 -20.72 -22.06 -0.65
N ARG A 4 -19.66 -22.84 -0.82
CA ARG A 4 -19.33 -23.97 0.07
C ARG A 4 -17.91 -23.79 0.64
N PHE A 5 -17.71 -24.21 1.87
CA PHE A 5 -16.39 -24.29 2.49
C PHE A 5 -16.31 -25.54 3.38
N ASN A 6 -15.10 -25.97 3.72
CA ASN A 6 -14.88 -27.10 4.61
C ASN A 6 -14.81 -26.61 6.07
N SER A 7 -15.71 -27.09 6.92
CA SER A 7 -15.75 -26.75 8.35
C SER A 7 -14.64 -27.41 9.17
N LYS A 8 -13.89 -28.36 8.59
CA LYS A 8 -12.89 -29.22 9.27
C LYS A 8 -13.45 -29.97 10.46
N LEU A 9 -14.76 -30.23 10.49
CA LEU A 9 -15.43 -31.06 11.49
C LEU A 9 -15.64 -32.45 10.90
N ASP A 10 -15.10 -33.45 11.56
CA ASP A 10 -15.28 -34.85 11.21
C ASP A 10 -16.41 -35.45 12.04
N VAL A 11 -17.36 -36.09 11.36
CA VAL A 11 -18.53 -36.74 11.97
C VAL A 11 -18.67 -38.13 11.40
N GLN A 12 -18.92 -39.12 12.24
CA GLN A 12 -19.23 -40.46 11.77
C GLN A 12 -20.54 -40.46 10.96
N PRO A 13 -20.57 -41.05 9.74
CA PRO A 13 -21.75 -41.02 8.88
C PRO A 13 -23.04 -41.53 9.53
N LYS A 14 -22.91 -42.50 10.47
CA LYS A 14 -24.03 -43.10 11.21
C LYS A 14 -24.70 -42.13 12.20
N VAL A 15 -24.00 -41.09 12.62
CA VAL A 15 -24.47 -40.09 13.60
C VAL A 15 -24.92 -38.80 12.92
N TRP A 16 -24.71 -38.67 11.63
CA TRP A 16 -25.07 -37.45 10.89
C TRP A 16 -26.49 -37.51 10.33
N ASP A 17 -27.34 -36.59 10.75
CA ASP A 17 -28.67 -36.38 10.14
C ASP A 17 -28.54 -35.32 9.01
N GLY A 18 -28.53 -35.81 7.78
CA GLY A 18 -28.42 -34.93 6.60
C GLY A 18 -29.62 -34.02 6.36
N LYS A 19 -30.80 -34.35 6.90
CA LYS A 19 -32.01 -33.51 6.79
C LYS A 19 -31.98 -32.37 7.81
N ALA A 20 -31.56 -32.68 9.04
CA ALA A 20 -31.44 -31.70 10.11
C ALA A 20 -30.13 -30.87 10.00
N GLY A 21 -29.14 -31.35 9.24
CA GLY A 21 -27.81 -30.71 9.15
C GLY A 21 -27.06 -30.73 10.49
N LYS A 22 -27.32 -31.71 11.34
CA LYS A 22 -26.77 -31.85 12.72
C LYS A 22 -26.44 -33.29 13.05
N ALA A 23 -25.59 -33.45 14.04
CA ALA A 23 -25.29 -34.77 14.59
C ALA A 23 -26.48 -35.25 15.45
N ALA A 24 -26.96 -36.47 15.18
CA ALA A 24 -28.07 -37.12 15.90
C ALA A 24 -27.59 -37.71 17.23
N GLY A 25 -28.48 -37.76 18.23
CA GLY A 25 -28.22 -38.33 19.54
C GLY A 25 -27.78 -37.33 20.61
N ARG A 26 -27.56 -37.85 21.85
CA ARG A 26 -27.17 -37.03 23.02
C ARG A 26 -25.75 -37.37 23.51
N SER A 27 -24.91 -37.96 22.65
CA SER A 27 -23.52 -38.21 23.02
C SER A 27 -22.75 -36.88 23.22
N SER A 28 -21.72 -36.92 24.07
CA SER A 28 -20.86 -35.74 24.28
C SER A 28 -20.25 -35.21 22.98
N GLU A 29 -19.93 -36.13 22.07
CA GLU A 29 -19.39 -35.79 20.73
C GLU A 29 -20.43 -35.11 19.84
N ALA A 30 -21.67 -35.65 19.77
CA ALA A 30 -22.76 -35.05 19.03
C ALA A 30 -23.09 -33.64 19.56
N THR A 31 -23.11 -33.49 20.87
CA THR A 31 -23.34 -32.19 21.53
C THR A 31 -22.22 -31.18 21.19
N ARG A 32 -20.95 -31.61 21.24
CA ARG A 32 -19.81 -30.79 20.89
C ARG A 32 -19.85 -30.31 19.43
N ILE A 33 -20.14 -31.25 18.50
CA ILE A 33 -20.23 -30.96 17.07
C ILE A 33 -21.37 -29.97 16.78
N ASN A 34 -22.56 -30.22 17.36
CA ASN A 34 -23.70 -29.35 17.18
C ASN A 34 -23.44 -27.92 17.71
N ARG A 35 -22.76 -27.79 18.86
CA ARG A 35 -22.36 -26.51 19.42
C ARG A 35 -21.41 -25.76 18.47
N LEU A 36 -20.40 -26.43 17.93
CA LEU A 36 -19.48 -25.82 16.97
C LEU A 36 -20.20 -25.38 15.67
N LEU A 37 -21.17 -26.15 15.20
CA LEU A 37 -22.00 -25.76 14.06
C LEU A 37 -22.87 -24.55 14.36
N ASP A 38 -23.45 -24.47 15.54
CA ASP A 38 -24.24 -23.33 15.99
C ASP A 38 -23.35 -22.06 16.14
N ASP A 39 -22.11 -22.19 16.65
CA ASP A 39 -21.13 -21.11 16.73
C ASP A 39 -20.72 -20.62 15.32
N ILE A 40 -20.50 -21.52 14.36
CA ILE A 40 -20.22 -21.16 12.97
C ILE A 40 -21.40 -20.41 12.37
N ASN A 41 -22.63 -20.89 12.55
CA ASN A 41 -23.82 -20.23 12.05
C ASN A 41 -24.03 -18.83 12.65
N ALA A 42 -23.81 -18.68 13.95
CA ALA A 42 -23.86 -17.39 14.62
C ALA A 42 -22.81 -16.41 14.05
N SER A 43 -21.58 -16.89 13.84
CA SER A 43 -20.50 -16.07 13.25
C SER A 43 -20.83 -15.64 11.81
N LEU A 44 -21.33 -16.56 10.98
CA LEU A 44 -21.75 -16.26 9.60
C LEU A 44 -22.90 -15.23 9.56
N ASN A 45 -23.87 -15.33 10.46
CA ASN A 45 -24.98 -14.38 10.57
C ASN A 45 -24.47 -12.98 11.00
N THR A 46 -23.56 -12.93 11.97
CA THR A 46 -22.94 -11.65 12.40
C THR A 46 -22.22 -10.99 11.24
N ILE A 47 -21.35 -11.75 10.55
CA ILE A 47 -20.62 -11.26 9.37
C ILE A 47 -21.59 -10.80 8.27
N TYR A 48 -22.65 -11.54 8.00
CA TYR A 48 -23.65 -11.16 7.01
C TYR A 48 -24.30 -9.79 7.35
N HIS A 49 -24.69 -9.59 8.61
CA HIS A 49 -25.29 -8.32 9.04
C HIS A 49 -24.28 -7.16 9.04
N GLU A 50 -23.02 -7.40 9.36
CA GLU A 50 -21.95 -6.40 9.25
C GLU A 50 -21.71 -6.00 7.80
N LEU A 51 -21.60 -6.97 6.90
CA LEU A 51 -21.47 -6.73 5.47
C LEU A 51 -22.69 -5.98 4.91
N GLN A 52 -23.92 -6.34 5.35
CA GLN A 52 -25.15 -5.67 4.91
C GLN A 52 -25.19 -4.19 5.32
N ARG A 53 -24.59 -3.81 6.44
CA ARG A 53 -24.48 -2.40 6.88
C ARG A 53 -23.39 -1.64 6.14
N ARG A 54 -22.33 -2.34 5.71
CA ARG A 54 -21.17 -1.75 5.07
C ARG A 54 -21.30 -1.67 3.56
N ASP A 55 -21.84 -2.72 2.94
CA ASP A 55 -21.82 -2.94 1.51
C ASP A 55 -23.25 -2.88 0.93
N ASN A 56 -23.40 -2.22 -0.21
CA ASN A 56 -24.70 -2.16 -0.94
C ASN A 56 -25.12 -3.52 -1.51
N TYR A 57 -24.21 -4.50 -1.56
CA TYR A 57 -24.47 -5.81 -2.14
C TYR A 57 -23.65 -6.89 -1.43
N VAL A 58 -24.36 -7.86 -0.83
CA VAL A 58 -23.77 -8.99 -0.10
C VAL A 58 -24.01 -10.29 -0.84
N THR A 59 -22.94 -11.03 -1.13
CA THR A 59 -22.98 -12.37 -1.71
C THR A 59 -22.57 -13.43 -0.70
N ALA A 60 -23.01 -14.68 -0.88
CA ALA A 60 -22.56 -15.81 -0.09
C ALA A 60 -21.03 -16.01 -0.15
N GLU A 61 -20.42 -15.62 -1.28
CA GLU A 61 -18.97 -15.69 -1.45
C GLU A 61 -18.23 -14.62 -0.61
N LYS A 62 -18.76 -13.39 -0.52
CA LYS A 62 -18.23 -12.35 0.37
C LYS A 62 -18.29 -12.81 1.83
N VAL A 63 -19.43 -13.34 2.27
CA VAL A 63 -19.59 -13.84 3.66
C VAL A 63 -18.62 -14.99 3.96
N LYS A 64 -18.47 -15.93 3.03
CA LYS A 64 -17.50 -17.04 3.15
C LYS A 64 -16.06 -16.50 3.24
N ASN A 65 -15.67 -15.58 2.37
CA ASN A 65 -14.31 -15.03 2.33
C ASN A 65 -14.00 -14.26 3.62
N GLU A 66 -14.96 -13.48 4.14
CA GLU A 66 -14.80 -12.78 5.42
C GLU A 66 -14.68 -13.79 6.58
N PHE A 67 -15.51 -14.83 6.61
CA PHE A 67 -15.48 -15.89 7.64
C PHE A 67 -14.17 -16.68 7.63
N LEU A 68 -13.61 -16.97 6.45
CA LEU A 68 -12.35 -17.70 6.31
C LEU A 68 -11.12 -16.80 6.46
N GLY A 69 -11.31 -15.49 6.69
CA GLY A 69 -10.21 -14.53 6.67
C GLY A 69 -9.63 -14.30 5.26
N HIS A 70 -10.36 -14.74 4.23
CA HIS A 70 -10.02 -14.53 2.82
C HIS A 70 -10.79 -13.32 2.24
N SER A 71 -11.24 -12.40 3.10
CA SER A 71 -11.67 -11.09 2.61
C SER A 71 -10.59 -10.61 1.65
N GLU A 72 -11.00 -10.27 0.43
CA GLU A 72 -10.07 -9.85 -0.62
C GLU A 72 -9.04 -8.92 0.03
N ASN A 73 -7.76 -9.31 -0.01
CA ASN A 73 -6.64 -8.66 0.67
C ASN A 73 -6.41 -7.20 0.20
N HIS A 74 -7.49 -6.45 -0.04
CA HIS A 74 -7.43 -5.03 -0.40
C HIS A 74 -7.23 -4.12 0.82
N ASP A 75 -7.41 -4.67 2.04
CA ASP A 75 -7.31 -3.89 3.28
C ASP A 75 -5.89 -3.84 3.87
N THR A 76 -4.88 -4.37 3.16
CA THR A 76 -3.48 -4.25 3.56
C THR A 76 -2.78 -3.14 2.77
N ILE A 77 -1.82 -2.48 3.43
CA ILE A 77 -1.21 -1.26 2.88
C ILE A 77 -0.36 -1.53 1.64
N LEU A 78 0.44 -2.61 1.63
CA LEU A 78 1.30 -2.93 0.50
C LEU A 78 0.51 -3.42 -0.71
N ASN A 79 -0.63 -4.10 -0.48
CA ASN A 79 -1.51 -4.54 -1.54
C ASN A 79 -2.23 -3.34 -2.20
N LEU A 80 -2.80 -2.43 -1.39
CA LEU A 80 -3.37 -1.20 -1.94
C LEU A 80 -2.32 -0.37 -2.69
N PHE A 81 -1.10 -0.30 -2.17
CA PHE A 81 0.00 0.40 -2.82
C PHE A 81 0.38 -0.25 -4.16
N GLN A 82 0.41 -1.59 -4.21
CA GLN A 82 0.70 -2.33 -5.44
C GLN A 82 -0.37 -2.06 -6.49
N LYS A 83 -1.65 -2.16 -6.13
CA LYS A 83 -2.76 -1.85 -7.04
C LYS A 83 -2.63 -0.44 -7.63
N HIS A 84 -2.33 0.55 -6.78
CA HIS A 84 -2.08 1.92 -7.26
C HIS A 84 -0.88 1.99 -8.22
N ASN A 85 0.19 1.26 -7.93
CA ASN A 85 1.38 1.24 -8.80
C ASN A 85 1.07 0.61 -10.17
N ASP A 86 0.24 -0.44 -10.19
CA ASP A 86 -0.20 -1.09 -11.43
C ASP A 86 -1.06 -0.14 -12.28
N ASP A 87 -1.96 0.63 -11.63
CA ASP A 87 -2.74 1.67 -12.31
C ASP A 87 -1.82 2.78 -12.88
N VAL A 88 -0.85 3.25 -12.09
CA VAL A 88 0.14 4.25 -12.54
C VAL A 88 0.97 3.71 -13.70
N LYS A 89 1.33 2.42 -13.67
CA LYS A 89 2.10 1.76 -14.75
C LYS A 89 1.33 1.74 -16.07
N GLN A 90 0.03 1.47 -16.03
CA GLN A 90 -0.83 1.52 -17.23
C GLN A 90 -0.92 2.93 -17.84
N LEU A 91 -0.78 3.96 -17.02
CA LEU A 91 -0.82 5.36 -17.46
C LEU A 91 0.53 5.91 -17.94
N VAL A 92 1.61 5.12 -17.88
CA VAL A 92 2.93 5.53 -18.36
C VAL A 92 2.89 5.73 -19.88
N GLY A 93 3.36 6.89 -20.34
CA GLY A 93 3.30 7.29 -21.75
C GLY A 93 1.99 7.99 -22.14
N ILE A 94 0.94 7.94 -21.31
CA ILE A 94 -0.32 8.66 -21.55
C ILE A 94 -0.38 9.93 -20.70
N SER A 95 -0.35 9.79 -19.38
CA SER A 95 -0.47 10.92 -18.42
C SER A 95 0.57 10.86 -17.30
N LYS A 96 1.37 9.81 -17.24
CA LYS A 96 2.42 9.61 -16.24
C LYS A 96 3.75 9.29 -16.90
N THR A 97 4.85 9.66 -16.23
CA THR A 97 6.20 9.31 -16.68
C THR A 97 6.67 8.02 -15.99
N ILE A 98 7.56 7.28 -16.65
CA ILE A 98 8.22 6.11 -16.06
C ILE A 98 8.96 6.47 -14.76
N ALA A 99 9.50 7.70 -14.66
CA ALA A 99 10.16 8.20 -13.47
C ALA A 99 9.18 8.32 -12.27
N THR A 100 7.93 8.70 -12.52
CA THR A 100 6.87 8.76 -11.50
C THR A 100 6.54 7.35 -10.99
N TYR A 101 6.34 6.39 -11.89
CA TYR A 101 6.11 4.99 -11.55
C TYR A 101 7.25 4.44 -10.67
N ARG A 102 8.50 4.61 -11.10
CA ARG A 102 9.68 4.14 -10.34
C ARG A 102 9.74 4.71 -8.91
N LYS A 103 9.35 5.97 -8.72
CA LYS A 103 9.31 6.61 -7.39
C LYS A 103 8.29 5.95 -6.47
N TYR A 104 7.11 5.60 -6.98
CA TYR A 104 6.10 4.85 -6.21
C TYR A 104 6.61 3.44 -5.86
N GLU A 105 7.23 2.73 -6.81
CA GLU A 105 7.81 1.40 -6.57
C GLU A 105 8.88 1.42 -5.47
N VAL A 106 9.81 2.39 -5.51
CA VAL A 106 10.83 2.55 -4.48
C VAL A 106 10.20 2.85 -3.13
N THR A 107 9.17 3.71 -3.09
CA THR A 107 8.47 4.03 -1.84
C THR A 107 7.80 2.79 -1.24
N ARG A 108 7.11 1.99 -2.07
CA ARG A 108 6.48 0.73 -1.64
C ARG A 108 7.52 -0.25 -1.08
N ARG A 109 8.68 -0.39 -1.75
CA ARG A 109 9.76 -1.25 -1.28
C ARG A 109 10.27 -0.83 0.09
N HIS A 110 10.56 0.46 0.30
CA HIS A 110 10.98 0.96 1.62
C HIS A 110 9.93 0.73 2.70
N LEU A 111 8.64 0.87 2.35
CA LEU A 111 7.55 0.60 3.28
C LEU A 111 7.50 -0.90 3.66
N ALA A 112 7.68 -1.80 2.69
CA ALA A 112 7.74 -3.25 2.93
C ALA A 112 8.92 -3.63 3.82
N GLU A 113 10.11 -3.10 3.53
CA GLU A 113 11.33 -3.30 4.32
C GLU A 113 11.15 -2.79 5.76
N PHE A 114 10.50 -1.63 5.93
CA PHE A 114 10.18 -1.08 7.25
C PHE A 114 9.21 -1.98 8.03
N ILE A 115 8.12 -2.42 7.41
CA ILE A 115 7.13 -3.32 8.04
C ILE A 115 7.82 -4.61 8.48
N GLN A 116 8.63 -5.21 7.61
CA GLN A 116 9.37 -6.42 7.93
C GLN A 116 10.38 -6.21 9.07
N SER A 117 11.11 -5.09 9.05
CA SER A 117 12.17 -4.84 10.05
C SER A 117 11.63 -4.50 11.43
N LYS A 118 10.50 -3.77 11.51
CA LYS A 118 9.96 -3.29 12.79
C LYS A 118 8.91 -4.23 13.38
N TYR A 119 8.05 -4.80 12.54
CA TYR A 119 6.90 -5.58 12.98
C TYR A 119 7.06 -7.08 12.70
N ASN A 120 8.09 -7.48 11.93
CA ASN A 120 8.32 -8.86 11.47
C ASN A 120 7.12 -9.44 10.72
N LEU A 121 6.42 -8.58 9.96
CA LEU A 121 5.25 -8.93 9.14
C LEU A 121 5.57 -8.73 7.66
N SER A 122 4.90 -9.51 6.79
CA SER A 122 4.98 -9.33 5.34
C SER A 122 4.13 -8.16 4.83
N ASP A 123 3.05 -7.81 5.53
CA ASP A 123 2.17 -6.68 5.26
C ASP A 123 1.40 -6.34 6.55
N ILE A 124 0.71 -5.20 6.58
CA ILE A 124 -0.08 -4.73 7.73
C ILE A 124 -1.43 -4.19 7.28
N SER A 125 -2.46 -4.38 8.11
CA SER A 125 -3.79 -3.83 7.83
C SER A 125 -3.75 -2.31 7.78
N ILE A 126 -4.45 -1.71 6.81
CA ILE A 126 -4.55 -0.24 6.68
C ILE A 126 -5.17 0.37 7.94
N LYS A 127 -6.05 -0.35 8.64
CA LYS A 127 -6.69 0.10 9.88
C LYS A 127 -5.71 0.23 11.06
N GLU A 128 -4.55 -0.42 10.98
CA GLU A 128 -3.49 -0.36 12.00
C GLU A 128 -2.48 0.78 11.75
N ILE A 129 -2.62 1.52 10.65
CA ILE A 129 -1.77 2.67 10.35
C ILE A 129 -2.14 3.84 11.27
N THR A 130 -1.32 4.07 12.27
CA THR A 130 -1.47 5.14 13.26
C THR A 130 -0.57 6.35 12.94
N PRO A 131 -0.76 7.51 13.57
CA PRO A 131 0.19 8.63 13.48
C PRO A 131 1.62 8.24 13.90
N MET A 132 1.75 7.32 14.87
CA MET A 132 3.06 6.81 15.30
C MET A 132 3.73 5.99 14.18
N PHE A 133 2.97 5.18 13.45
CA PHE A 133 3.50 4.47 12.28
C PHE A 133 4.10 5.44 11.25
N ILE A 134 3.45 6.59 11.03
CA ILE A 134 3.94 7.62 10.08
C ILE A 134 5.30 8.19 10.54
N THR A 135 5.42 8.55 11.81
CA THR A 135 6.67 9.10 12.37
C THR A 135 7.79 8.07 12.40
N ASP A 136 7.47 6.82 12.71
CA ASP A 136 8.42 5.71 12.72
C ASP A 136 8.94 5.39 11.32
N PHE A 137 8.09 5.43 10.32
CA PHE A 137 8.51 5.25 8.91
C PHE A 137 9.42 6.39 8.44
N GLU A 138 9.11 7.64 8.81
CA GLU A 138 10.03 8.77 8.55
C GLU A 138 11.39 8.55 9.20
N LEU A 139 11.41 8.14 10.47
CA LEU A 139 12.64 7.86 11.20
C LEU A 139 13.44 6.75 10.52
N TYR A 140 12.79 5.66 10.11
CA TYR A 140 13.42 4.57 9.36
C TYR A 140 14.07 5.05 8.05
N LEU A 141 13.36 5.87 7.27
CA LEU A 141 13.89 6.44 6.04
C LEU A 141 15.15 7.28 6.27
N ARG A 142 15.20 8.05 7.37
CA ARG A 142 16.33 8.92 7.70
C ARG A 142 17.51 8.16 8.29
N THR A 143 17.25 7.20 9.17
CA THR A 143 18.30 6.50 9.93
C THR A 143 18.82 5.27 9.22
N THR A 144 17.93 4.36 8.83
CA THR A 144 18.30 3.08 8.21
C THR A 144 18.57 3.24 6.72
N CYS A 145 17.69 3.93 5.98
CA CYS A 145 17.86 4.17 4.55
C CYS A 145 18.80 5.35 4.25
N LYS A 146 19.20 6.14 5.27
CA LYS A 146 20.07 7.31 5.15
C LYS A 146 19.59 8.33 4.11
N CYS A 147 18.26 8.45 3.95
CA CYS A 147 17.67 9.39 3.02
C CYS A 147 17.81 10.83 3.52
N GLY A 148 18.23 11.73 2.64
CA GLY A 148 18.22 13.17 2.94
C GLY A 148 16.82 13.72 3.14
N PHE A 149 16.71 14.90 3.76
CA PHE A 149 15.45 15.54 4.16
C PHE A 149 14.41 15.59 3.04
N ASN A 150 14.77 16.17 1.90
CA ASN A 150 13.84 16.32 0.77
C ASN A 150 13.45 14.98 0.12
N THR A 151 14.36 14.00 0.14
CA THR A 151 14.08 12.65 -0.36
C THR A 151 13.05 11.95 0.54
N THR A 152 13.26 12.01 1.86
CA THR A 152 12.30 11.50 2.85
C THR A 152 10.93 12.16 2.68
N ALA A 153 10.89 13.50 2.59
CA ALA A 153 9.66 14.25 2.38
C ALA A 153 8.91 13.80 1.12
N LYS A 154 9.62 13.49 0.02
CA LYS A 154 9.00 12.95 -1.21
C LYS A 154 8.42 11.55 -1.00
N PHE A 155 9.11 10.64 -0.33
CA PHE A 155 8.57 9.33 0.00
C PHE A 155 7.32 9.44 0.89
N MET A 156 7.34 10.35 1.87
CA MET A 156 6.16 10.63 2.71
C MET A 156 4.98 11.20 1.90
N GLN A 157 5.23 12.02 0.87
CA GLN A 157 4.18 12.50 -0.03
C GLN A 157 3.54 11.35 -0.82
N PHE A 158 4.34 10.43 -1.36
CA PHE A 158 3.82 9.25 -2.07
C PHE A 158 3.02 8.33 -1.13
N PHE A 159 3.52 8.08 0.08
CA PHE A 159 2.79 7.29 1.06
C PHE A 159 1.48 7.96 1.48
N LYS A 160 1.50 9.28 1.76
CA LYS A 160 0.28 10.05 2.06
C LYS A 160 -0.78 9.93 0.96
N ARG A 161 -0.38 9.85 -0.31
CA ARG A 161 -1.30 9.65 -1.42
C ARG A 161 -2.04 8.32 -1.32
N ILE A 162 -1.37 7.25 -0.91
CA ILE A 162 -1.99 5.93 -0.72
C ILE A 162 -2.97 5.94 0.45
N ILE A 163 -2.59 6.57 1.57
CA ILE A 163 -3.49 6.74 2.71
C ILE A 163 -4.75 7.55 2.32
N LEU A 164 -4.59 8.59 1.52
CA LEU A 164 -5.73 9.36 1.01
C LEU A 164 -6.66 8.50 0.14
N ILE A 165 -6.11 7.62 -0.70
CA ILE A 165 -6.90 6.67 -1.49
C ILE A 165 -7.67 5.73 -0.55
N ALA A 166 -7.03 5.17 0.48
CA ALA A 166 -7.69 4.32 1.46
C ALA A 166 -8.87 5.03 2.15
N ARG A 167 -8.68 6.29 2.53
CA ARG A 167 -9.74 7.11 3.16
C ARG A 167 -10.89 7.40 2.21
N ASN A 168 -10.58 7.82 0.98
CA ASN A 168 -11.62 8.14 -0.02
C ASN A 168 -12.45 6.91 -0.42
N ASN A 169 -11.90 5.71 -0.28
CA ASN A 169 -12.61 4.45 -0.50
C ASN A 169 -13.27 3.88 0.80
N GLY A 170 -13.25 4.63 1.91
CA GLY A 170 -13.88 4.21 3.17
C GLY A 170 -13.17 3.08 3.92
N ILE A 171 -11.96 2.67 3.47
CA ILE A 171 -11.17 1.61 4.12
C ILE A 171 -10.60 2.10 5.46
N LEU A 172 -10.25 3.39 5.53
CA LEU A 172 -9.70 4.04 6.71
C LEU A 172 -10.57 5.26 7.11
N ILE A 173 -11.08 5.27 8.32
CA ILE A 173 -11.95 6.34 8.84
C ILE A 173 -11.14 7.56 9.28
N GLY A 174 -10.04 7.33 10.01
CA GLY A 174 -9.15 8.38 10.53
C GLY A 174 -8.15 8.91 9.49
N ASP A 175 -7.45 10.00 9.83
CA ASP A 175 -6.31 10.50 9.05
C ASP A 175 -5.02 10.40 9.88
N PRO A 176 -4.18 9.37 9.67
CA PRO A 176 -2.92 9.25 10.38
C PRO A 176 -1.93 10.38 10.03
N PHE A 177 -2.15 11.11 8.93
CA PHE A 177 -1.35 12.28 8.57
C PHE A 177 -1.92 13.64 9.05
N ALA A 178 -3.02 13.66 9.84
CA ALA A 178 -3.70 14.89 10.24
C ALA A 178 -2.73 15.92 10.86
N ASN A 179 -1.87 15.48 11.78
CA ASN A 179 -0.90 16.32 12.47
C ASN A 179 0.51 16.27 11.87
N TYR A 180 0.69 15.56 10.75
CA TYR A 180 1.99 15.42 10.09
C TYR A 180 2.14 16.40 8.93
N LYS A 181 3.05 17.37 9.09
CA LYS A 181 3.34 18.39 8.07
C LYS A 181 4.58 18.00 7.28
N ILE A 182 4.39 17.64 6.01
CA ILE A 182 5.50 17.39 5.09
C ILE A 182 6.10 18.73 4.66
N ARG A 183 7.36 18.96 5.02
CA ARG A 183 8.09 20.17 4.65
C ARG A 183 9.20 19.81 3.67
N LEU A 184 9.51 20.72 2.77
CA LEU A 184 10.67 20.65 1.89
C LEU A 184 11.63 21.75 2.28
N GLU A 185 12.90 21.45 2.42
CA GLU A 185 13.94 22.43 2.60
C GLU A 185 14.31 23.05 1.25
N LYS A 186 14.43 24.37 1.25
CA LYS A 186 14.95 25.07 0.09
C LYS A 186 16.44 24.69 -0.06
N VAL A 187 16.76 24.11 -1.20
CA VAL A 187 18.16 23.79 -1.53
C VAL A 187 18.70 24.95 -2.33
N ASP A 188 19.66 25.64 -1.75
CA ASP A 188 20.49 26.56 -2.50
C ASP A 188 21.51 25.75 -3.31
N ARG A 189 21.38 25.79 -4.62
CA ARG A 189 22.27 25.07 -5.54
C ARG A 189 23.46 25.91 -5.97
N GLY A 190 23.52 27.15 -5.48
CA GLY A 190 24.50 28.10 -5.95
C GLY A 190 24.29 28.50 -7.43
N TYR A 191 25.21 29.21 -7.96
CA TYR A 191 25.29 29.59 -9.36
C TYR A 191 26.74 29.51 -9.82
N LEU A 192 26.94 29.31 -11.09
CA LEU A 192 28.30 29.37 -11.68
C LEU A 192 28.73 30.80 -11.86
N SER A 193 29.96 31.08 -11.48
CA SER A 193 30.61 32.37 -11.78
C SER A 193 30.95 32.44 -13.26
N GLU A 194 31.18 33.67 -13.77
CA GLU A 194 31.58 33.87 -15.17
C GLU A 194 32.87 33.11 -15.52
N ASP A 195 33.81 33.03 -14.57
CA ASP A 195 35.08 32.31 -14.79
C ASP A 195 34.87 30.82 -14.88
N GLU A 196 33.98 30.25 -14.07
CA GLU A 196 33.61 28.84 -14.17
C GLU A 196 32.90 28.51 -15.49
N ILE A 197 32.02 29.43 -15.97
CA ILE A 197 31.39 29.33 -17.29
C ILE A 197 32.43 29.35 -18.40
N LYS A 198 33.44 30.26 -18.33
CA LYS A 198 34.55 30.33 -19.28
C LYS A 198 35.39 29.06 -19.30
N ILE A 199 35.62 28.44 -18.13
CA ILE A 199 36.33 27.17 -18.03
C ILE A 199 35.54 26.04 -18.73
N ILE A 200 34.22 25.96 -18.49
CA ILE A 200 33.35 24.97 -19.14
C ILE A 200 33.33 25.17 -20.66
N LEU A 201 33.25 26.43 -21.13
CA LEU A 201 33.25 26.74 -22.54
C LEU A 201 34.52 26.29 -23.25
N LYS A 202 35.69 26.48 -22.61
CA LYS A 202 37.00 26.11 -23.19
C LYS A 202 37.33 24.62 -23.06
N LYS A 203 36.58 23.87 -22.23
CA LYS A 203 36.88 22.47 -21.98
C LYS A 203 36.49 21.61 -23.18
N LYS A 204 37.48 20.88 -23.72
CA LYS A 204 37.23 19.84 -24.73
C LYS A 204 36.52 18.65 -24.09
N MET A 205 35.37 18.27 -24.62
CA MET A 205 34.56 17.15 -24.09
C MET A 205 35.00 15.82 -24.72
N VAL A 206 34.69 14.72 -24.03
CA VAL A 206 35.06 13.36 -24.45
C VAL A 206 34.23 12.85 -25.64
N SER A 207 33.03 13.43 -25.86
CA SER A 207 32.13 13.03 -26.94
C SER A 207 31.39 14.23 -27.51
N GLU A 208 31.03 14.16 -28.80
CA GLU A 208 30.24 15.20 -29.50
C GLU A 208 28.90 15.49 -28.78
N ARG A 209 28.27 14.48 -28.22
CA ARG A 209 27.04 14.64 -27.43
C ARG A 209 27.25 15.56 -26.20
N LEU A 210 28.36 15.42 -25.52
CA LEU A 210 28.70 16.28 -24.36
C LEU A 210 29.07 17.69 -24.81
N GLU A 211 29.71 17.87 -25.99
CA GLU A 211 29.95 19.15 -26.58
C GLU A 211 28.65 19.89 -26.89
N GLN A 212 27.71 19.22 -27.54
CA GLN A 212 26.38 19.78 -27.81
C GLN A 212 25.64 20.18 -26.53
N VAL A 213 25.65 19.33 -25.48
CA VAL A 213 25.04 19.66 -24.17
C VAL A 213 25.72 20.87 -23.55
N ARG A 214 27.05 20.95 -23.58
CA ARG A 214 27.80 22.14 -23.13
C ARG A 214 27.35 23.41 -23.87
N ASP A 215 27.30 23.32 -25.21
CA ASP A 215 27.01 24.50 -26.02
C ASP A 215 25.59 25.02 -25.81
N VAL A 216 24.60 24.12 -25.69
CA VAL A 216 23.22 24.48 -25.33
C VAL A 216 23.16 25.09 -23.91
N PHE A 217 23.87 24.48 -22.95
CA PHE A 217 23.95 25.01 -21.59
C PHE A 217 24.57 26.44 -21.56
N ILE A 218 25.71 26.62 -22.23
CA ILE A 218 26.37 27.95 -22.34
C ILE A 218 25.46 28.96 -23.02
N PHE A 219 24.80 28.58 -24.12
CA PHE A 219 23.82 29.42 -24.79
C PHE A 219 22.70 29.86 -23.83
N SER A 220 22.17 28.93 -23.02
CA SER A 220 21.14 29.23 -22.03
C SER A 220 21.63 30.17 -20.92
N CYS A 221 22.89 30.04 -20.49
CA CYS A 221 23.50 30.96 -19.51
C CYS A 221 23.57 32.40 -20.02
N PHE A 222 23.92 32.60 -21.28
CA PHE A 222 24.07 33.95 -21.85
C PHE A 222 22.77 34.55 -22.40
N SER A 223 21.85 33.72 -22.85
CA SER A 223 20.55 34.19 -23.40
C SER A 223 19.46 34.35 -22.37
N GLY A 224 19.59 33.74 -21.19
CA GLY A 224 18.54 33.68 -20.18
C GLY A 224 17.35 32.77 -20.56
N LEU A 225 17.45 32.05 -21.66
CA LEU A 225 16.41 31.14 -22.12
C LEU A 225 16.43 29.84 -21.28
N ALA A 226 15.25 29.33 -20.93
CA ALA A 226 15.14 28.05 -20.26
C ALA A 226 15.54 26.90 -21.23
N TYR A 227 16.25 25.93 -20.69
CA TYR A 227 16.61 24.69 -21.37
C TYR A 227 15.41 23.79 -21.52
#